data_8883d53570fbd1fb5a7067eca5490550
#
_entry.id   8883d53570fbd1fb5a7067eca5490550
#
_cell.length_a   1.000
_cell.length_b   1.000
_cell.length_c   1.000
_cell.angle_alpha   90.00
_cell.angle_beta   90.00
_cell.angle_gamma   90.00
#
_symmetry.space_group_name_H-M   'P 1'
#
loop_
_entity.id
_entity.type
_entity.pdbx_description
1 polymer ?
#
loop_
_entity_poly.entity_id
_entity_poly.type
_entity_poly.pdbx_seq_one_letter_code
_entity_poly.pdbx_strand_id
1 'polypeptide(L)' 'MLDFTKEEIKVIKSKIYLTEIQEKILDMKLEGNLTEIGMAMELGVSASTITYQWKKVKKKLLKVI' A
#
# COMPACT_ATOMS: atom_id res chain seq x y z
N MET A 1 -10.43 -5.94 -0.72
CA MET A 1 -10.06 -5.01 -1.81
C MET A 1 -10.35 -3.58 -1.38
N LEU A 2 -9.52 -2.64 -1.78
CA LEU A 2 -9.73 -1.24 -1.47
C LEU A 2 -10.56 -0.57 -2.57
N ASP A 3 -11.68 0.03 -2.19
CA ASP A 3 -12.61 0.64 -3.12
C ASP A 3 -12.47 2.16 -3.14
N PHE A 4 -11.24 2.63 -3.32
CA PHE A 4 -10.97 4.07 -3.38
C PHE A 4 -10.75 4.52 -4.82
N THR A 5 -11.26 5.71 -5.14
CA THR A 5 -10.93 6.36 -6.41
C THR A 5 -9.53 6.94 -6.32
N LYS A 6 -8.94 7.28 -7.47
CA LYS A 6 -7.63 7.93 -7.51
C LYS A 6 -7.62 9.24 -6.73
N GLU A 7 -8.71 9.99 -6.80
CA GLU A 7 -8.82 11.26 -6.08
C GLU A 7 -8.88 11.05 -4.57
N GLU A 8 -9.63 10.04 -4.13
CA GLU A 8 -9.69 9.69 -2.72
C GLU A 8 -8.32 9.27 -2.18
N ILE A 9 -7.56 8.51 -2.98
CA ILE A 9 -6.21 8.11 -2.61
C ILE A 9 -5.29 9.31 -2.45
N LYS A 10 -5.38 10.30 -3.34
CA LYS A 10 -4.60 11.53 -3.21
C LYS A 10 -4.90 12.25 -1.91
N VAL A 11 -6.18 12.35 -1.56
CA VAL A 11 -6.60 13.00 -0.30
C VAL A 11 -6.05 12.22 0.90
N ILE A 12 -6.18 10.90 0.88
CA ILE A 12 -5.67 10.04 1.95
C ILE A 12 -4.15 10.21 2.10
N LYS A 13 -3.42 10.17 0.99
CA LYS A 13 -1.96 10.34 1.01
C LYS A 13 -1.53 11.69 1.56
N SER A 14 -2.36 12.72 1.41
CA SER A 14 -2.05 14.04 1.95
C SER A 14 -2.23 14.12 3.47
N LYS A 15 -3.00 13.20 4.04
CA LYS A 15 -3.33 13.19 5.48
C LYS A 15 -2.50 12.21 6.30
N ILE A 16 -1.83 11.26 5.65
CA ILE A 16 -1.02 10.26 6.34
C ILE A 16 0.39 10.27 5.76
N TYR A 17 1.36 9.91 6.59
CA TYR A 17 2.72 9.73 6.14
C TYR A 17 2.92 8.27 5.72
N LEU A 18 3.39 8.06 4.50
CA LEU A 18 3.78 6.75 4.01
C LEU A 18 5.26 6.80 3.65
N THR A 19 6.00 5.77 4.06
CA THR A 19 7.38 5.62 3.60
C THR A 19 7.36 5.27 2.11
N GLU A 20 8.50 5.39 1.45
CA GLU A 20 8.61 5.10 0.02
C GLU A 20 8.10 3.69 -0.30
N ILE A 21 8.53 2.68 0.48
CA ILE A 21 8.09 1.30 0.25
C ILE A 21 6.59 1.14 0.51
N GLN A 22 6.06 1.80 1.54
CA GLN A 22 4.63 1.73 1.85
C GLN A 22 3.79 2.35 0.74
N GLU A 23 4.24 3.46 0.18
CA GLU A 23 3.54 4.09 -0.92
C GLU A 23 3.52 3.21 -2.16
N LYS A 24 4.65 2.57 -2.48
CA LYS A 24 4.71 1.63 -3.60
C LYS A 24 3.79 0.43 -3.41
N ILE A 25 3.75 -0.11 -2.20
CA ILE A 25 2.86 -1.24 -1.89
C ILE A 25 1.41 -0.83 -2.05
N LEU A 26 1.04 0.34 -1.55
CA LEU A 26 -0.33 0.84 -1.70
C LEU A 26 -0.71 0.98 -3.17
N ASP A 27 0.16 1.58 -3.97
CA ASP A 27 -0.10 1.76 -5.39
C ASP A 27 -0.28 0.41 -6.11
N MET A 28 0.56 -0.58 -5.80
CA MET A 28 0.46 -1.92 -6.38
C MET A 28 -0.83 -2.62 -5.96
N LYS A 29 -1.24 -2.46 -4.70
CA LYS A 29 -2.49 -3.04 -4.21
C LYS A 29 -3.70 -2.43 -4.91
N LEU A 30 -3.65 -1.13 -5.20
CA LEU A 30 -4.74 -0.45 -5.90
C LEU A 30 -4.85 -0.89 -7.35
N GLU A 31 -3.73 -1.20 -7.99
CA GLU A 31 -3.74 -1.72 -9.35
C GLU A 31 -4.30 -3.14 -9.41
N GLY A 32 -4.10 -3.92 -8.33
CA GLY A 32 -4.67 -5.26 -8.22
C GLY A 32 -4.04 -6.32 -9.11
N ASN A 33 -2.90 -6.03 -9.71
CA ASN A 33 -2.27 -6.92 -10.68
C ASN A 33 -1.20 -7.85 -10.12
N LEU A 34 -0.73 -7.61 -8.90
CA LEU A 34 0.39 -8.35 -8.35
C LEU A 34 0.01 -9.06 -7.05
N THR A 35 0.52 -10.28 -6.89
CA THR A 35 0.46 -11.00 -5.62
C THR A 35 1.51 -10.43 -4.67
N GLU A 36 1.47 -10.83 -3.40
CA GLU A 36 2.49 -10.42 -2.44
C GLU A 36 3.89 -10.86 -2.88
N ILE A 37 3.99 -12.07 -3.43
CA ILE A 37 5.26 -12.56 -3.96
C ILE A 37 5.70 -11.70 -5.14
N GLY A 38 4.79 -11.37 -6.04
CA GLY A 38 5.10 -10.51 -7.19
C GLY A 38 5.56 -9.11 -6.77
N MET A 39 4.91 -8.53 -5.77
CA MET A 39 5.32 -7.24 -5.23
C MET A 39 6.70 -7.31 -4.58
N ALA A 40 6.96 -8.39 -3.85
CA ALA A 40 8.25 -8.60 -3.19
C ALA A 40 9.39 -8.67 -4.22
N MET A 41 9.17 -9.39 -5.31
CA MET A 41 10.14 -9.48 -6.39
C MET A 41 10.38 -8.14 -7.04
N GLU A 42 9.32 -7.40 -7.29
CA GLU A 42 9.39 -6.08 -7.93
C GLU A 42 10.15 -5.07 -7.07
N LEU A 43 9.96 -5.13 -5.76
CA LEU A 43 10.60 -4.20 -4.83
C LEU A 43 11.92 -4.69 -4.26
N GLY A 44 12.32 -5.94 -4.56
CA GLY A 44 13.56 -6.50 -4.07
C GLY A 44 13.57 -6.79 -2.57
N VAL A 45 12.42 -7.18 -2.02
CA VAL A 45 12.27 -7.49 -0.59
C VAL A 45 11.60 -8.85 -0.43
N SER A 46 11.53 -9.35 0.80
CA SER A 46 10.86 -10.62 1.07
C SER A 46 9.33 -10.44 1.09
N ALA A 47 8.60 -11.54 0.84
CA ALA A 47 7.14 -11.50 0.92
C ALA A 47 6.65 -11.14 2.32
N SER A 48 7.37 -11.58 3.36
CA SER A 48 7.00 -11.24 4.74
C SER A 48 7.15 -9.73 5.00
N THR A 49 8.11 -9.08 4.35
CA THR A 49 8.26 -7.62 4.43
C THR A 49 7.04 -6.93 3.82
N ILE A 50 6.56 -7.43 2.68
CA ILE A 50 5.35 -6.89 2.05
C ILE A 50 4.16 -7.02 2.99
N THR A 51 3.95 -8.19 3.57
CA THR A 51 2.84 -8.44 4.51
C THR A 51 2.92 -7.49 5.71
N TYR A 52 4.11 -7.34 6.29
CA TYR A 52 4.32 -6.49 7.44
C TYR A 52 4.03 -5.01 7.12
N GLN A 53 4.57 -4.51 6.03
CA GLN A 53 4.37 -3.13 5.62
C GLN A 53 2.91 -2.86 5.24
N TRP A 54 2.26 -3.82 4.59
CA TRP A 54 0.86 -3.70 4.23
C TRP A 54 -0.03 -3.57 5.47
N LYS A 55 0.26 -4.31 6.52
CA LYS A 55 -0.47 -4.18 7.79
C LYS A 55 -0.35 -2.77 8.36
N LYS A 56 0.84 -2.18 8.28
CA LYS A 56 1.07 -0.80 8.72
C LYS A 56 0.31 0.20 7.87
N VAL A 57 0.30 0.00 6.57
CA VAL A 57 -0.45 0.87 5.65
C VAL A 57 -1.94 0.82 5.99
N LYS A 58 -2.50 -0.38 6.17
CA LYS A 58 -3.91 -0.54 6.52
C LYS A 58 -4.26 0.20 7.81
N LYS A 59 -3.41 0.11 8.82
CA LYS A 59 -3.64 0.84 10.08
C LYS A 59 -3.67 2.35 9.86
N LYS A 60 -2.78 2.87 9.03
CA LYS A 60 -2.75 4.30 8.71
C LYS A 60 -4.00 4.71 7.96
N LEU A 61 -4.46 3.90 7.01
CA LEU A 61 -5.67 4.18 6.25
C LEU A 61 -6.91 4.23 7.16
N LEU A 62 -7.00 3.32 8.11
CA LEU A 62 -8.14 3.26 9.03
C LEU A 62 -8.24 4.51 9.92
N LYS A 63 -7.13 5.20 10.15
CA LYS A 63 -7.14 6.42 10.97
C LYS A 63 -7.74 7.62 10.26
N VAL A 64 -7.80 7.61 8.93
CA VAL A 64 -8.31 8.73 8.15
C VAL A 64 -9.66 8.43 7.49
N ILE A 65 -10.11 7.20 7.61
CA ILE A 65 -11.43 6.77 7.16
C ILE A 65 -12.37 6.70 8.37
#